data_29ab68bb43c218dab3a9cf3b7fbf7446
#
_entry.id   29ab68bb43c218dab3a9cf3b7fbf7446
#
_cell.length_a   1.000
_cell.length_b   1.000
_cell.length_c   1.000
_cell.angle_alpha   90.00
_cell.angle_beta   90.00
_cell.angle_gamma   90.00
#
_symmetry.space_group_name_H-M   'P 1'
#
loop_
_entity.id
_entity.type
_entity.pdbx_description
1 polymer ?
#
loop_
_entity_poly.entity_id
_entity_poly.type
_entity_poly.pdbx_seq_one_letter_code
_entity_poly.pdbx_strand_id
1 'polypeptide(L)'
;MEYTINVRGQLIDLARPMVMGILNATPDSFYSGSRKQTETEIANRANQIIEEGGRIIDVGAFSTRPGAEVVSVEEETERLRRALHIVRREQPDAIISVDTYRPLVARKCVEKFGADIINDVSEGGLTGIVGQAIHEEGDMFETVAKLGVPYILMSVQPTLKQMMMNFAAEVQRLRDLG
;
A
#
# COMPACT_ATOMS: atom_id res chain seq x y z
N MET A 1 -22.49 0.14 -15.23
CA MET A 1 -21.42 -0.59 -14.50
C MET A 1 -21.11 0.26 -13.29
N GLU A 2 -21.35 -0.28 -12.10
CA GLU A 2 -21.08 0.47 -10.87
C GLU A 2 -19.60 0.29 -10.52
N TYR A 3 -18.88 1.40 -10.46
CA TYR A 3 -17.48 1.42 -10.05
C TYR A 3 -17.42 1.69 -8.54
N THR A 4 -17.51 0.64 -7.74
CA THR A 4 -17.47 0.76 -6.28
C THR A 4 -16.41 -0.15 -5.69
N ILE A 5 -15.80 0.29 -4.58
CA ILE A 5 -14.96 -0.54 -3.72
C ILE A 5 -15.54 -0.56 -2.30
N ASN A 6 -15.35 -1.64 -1.60
CA ASN A 6 -15.75 -1.75 -0.20
C ASN A 6 -14.58 -1.39 0.71
N VAL A 7 -14.71 -0.29 1.44
CA VAL A 7 -13.72 0.16 2.42
C VAL A 7 -14.37 0.17 3.80
N ARG A 8 -13.91 -0.64 4.71
CA ARG A 8 -14.45 -0.75 6.08
C ARG A 8 -15.98 -0.96 6.13
N GLY A 9 -16.51 -1.76 5.20
CA GLY A 9 -17.94 -2.02 5.10
C GLY A 9 -18.77 -0.93 4.42
N GLN A 10 -18.15 0.13 3.91
CA GLN A 10 -18.79 1.19 3.15
C GLN A 10 -18.45 1.07 1.67
N LEU A 11 -19.47 1.20 0.82
CA LEU A 11 -19.27 1.26 -0.63
C LEU A 11 -18.84 2.67 -1.04
N ILE A 12 -17.65 2.77 -1.58
CA ILE A 12 -17.08 4.01 -2.10
C ILE A 12 -17.28 4.03 -3.61
N ASP A 13 -17.97 5.05 -4.11
CA ASP A 13 -18.21 5.26 -5.54
C ASP A 13 -16.96 5.85 -6.22
N LEU A 14 -16.45 5.15 -7.22
CA LEU A 14 -15.33 5.55 -8.06
C LEU A 14 -15.76 6.11 -9.42
N ALA A 15 -17.06 6.40 -9.63
CA ALA A 15 -17.54 7.03 -10.86
C ALA A 15 -16.94 8.42 -11.07
N ARG A 16 -16.53 9.07 -9.97
CA ARG A 16 -15.71 10.28 -10.00
C ARG A 16 -14.28 9.96 -9.58
N PRO A 17 -13.27 10.47 -10.29
CA PRO A 17 -11.87 10.28 -9.90
C PRO A 17 -11.62 10.73 -8.46
N MET A 18 -10.90 9.92 -7.70
CA MET A 18 -10.41 10.25 -6.37
C MET A 18 -8.90 10.40 -6.42
N VAL A 19 -8.39 11.41 -5.72
CA VAL A 19 -6.95 11.63 -5.62
C VAL A 19 -6.40 10.81 -4.45
N MET A 20 -5.39 10.00 -4.74
CA MET A 20 -4.58 9.29 -3.76
C MET A 20 -3.24 10.00 -3.62
N GLY A 21 -2.99 10.59 -2.47
CA GLY A 21 -1.77 11.34 -2.18
C GLY A 21 -0.70 10.45 -1.56
N ILE A 22 0.53 10.53 -2.07
CA ILE A 22 1.67 9.72 -1.60
C ILE A 22 2.30 10.34 -0.35
N LEU A 23 2.55 9.48 0.64
CA LEU A 23 3.28 9.77 1.86
C LEU A 23 4.40 8.74 2.05
N ASN A 24 5.64 9.15 1.86
CA ASN A 24 6.80 8.26 2.04
C ASN A 24 7.36 8.36 3.46
N ALA A 25 7.39 7.25 4.18
CA ALA A 25 8.02 7.09 5.49
C ALA A 25 9.40 6.44 5.33
N THR A 26 10.37 7.19 4.76
CA THR A 26 11.72 6.69 4.45
C THR A 26 12.74 6.92 5.58
N PRO A 27 13.94 6.26 5.56
CA PRO A 27 14.93 6.27 6.65
C PRO A 27 15.50 7.63 7.04
N ASP A 28 15.66 8.56 6.11
CA ASP A 28 16.15 9.90 6.40
C ASP A 28 15.29 10.62 7.46
N SER A 29 14.07 10.13 7.60
CA SER A 29 13.07 10.57 8.55
C SER A 29 13.20 9.91 9.94
N PHE A 30 14.00 8.85 10.15
CA PHE A 30 14.00 8.07 11.41
C PHE A 30 15.30 8.12 12.21
N TYR A 31 16.24 8.99 11.87
CA TYR A 31 17.48 9.13 12.67
C TYR A 31 17.16 9.61 14.09
N SER A 32 17.84 9.05 15.09
CA SER A 32 17.48 9.22 16.50
C SER A 32 17.41 10.66 17.02
N GLY A 33 18.03 11.60 16.33
CA GLY A 33 17.96 13.03 16.63
C GLY A 33 16.78 13.77 16.00
N SER A 34 16.08 13.17 15.03
CA SER A 34 15.02 13.80 14.23
C SER A 34 13.61 13.22 14.46
N ARG A 35 13.40 12.33 15.43
CA ARG A 35 12.10 11.65 15.64
C ARG A 35 10.91 12.59 15.72
N LYS A 36 11.01 13.70 16.46
CA LYS A 36 9.93 14.69 16.57
C LYS A 36 9.72 15.43 15.25
N GLN A 37 10.77 15.72 14.51
CA GLN A 37 10.71 16.38 13.22
C GLN A 37 10.00 15.49 12.21
N THR A 38 10.32 14.21 12.20
CA THR A 38 9.71 13.20 11.33
C THR A 38 8.22 13.00 11.61
N GLU A 39 7.81 12.92 12.89
CA GLU A 39 6.38 12.83 13.23
C GLU A 39 5.62 14.05 12.72
N THR A 40 6.21 15.24 12.87
CA THR A 40 5.64 16.49 12.37
C THR A 40 5.56 16.50 10.83
N GLU A 41 6.56 16.00 10.13
CA GLU A 41 6.57 15.94 8.68
C GLU A 41 5.50 14.97 8.15
N ILE A 42 5.34 13.79 8.77
CA ILE A 42 4.28 12.82 8.43
C ILE A 42 2.89 13.44 8.69
N ALA A 43 2.70 14.07 9.85
CA ALA A 43 1.45 14.74 10.22
C ALA A 43 1.11 15.85 9.22
N ASN A 44 2.06 16.75 8.94
CA ASN A 44 1.88 17.84 8.00
C ASN A 44 1.54 17.34 6.58
N ARG A 45 2.24 16.29 6.13
CA ARG A 45 1.97 15.71 4.80
C ARG A 45 0.60 15.06 4.73
N ALA A 46 0.18 14.34 5.77
CA ALA A 46 -1.16 13.75 5.83
C ALA A 46 -2.25 14.81 5.79
N ASN A 47 -2.09 15.88 6.57
CA ASN A 47 -3.01 17.04 6.58
C ASN A 47 -3.05 17.73 5.22
N GLN A 48 -1.89 18.00 4.63
CA GLN A 48 -1.79 18.64 3.31
C GLN A 48 -2.53 17.84 2.23
N ILE A 49 -2.38 16.51 2.18
CA ILE A 49 -3.05 15.67 1.18
C ILE A 49 -4.57 15.85 1.26
N ILE A 50 -5.13 15.86 2.46
CA ILE A 50 -6.58 16.01 2.65
C ILE A 50 -7.05 17.44 2.37
N GLU A 51 -6.32 18.46 2.83
CA GLU A 51 -6.60 19.88 2.58
C GLU A 51 -6.59 20.23 1.09
N GLU A 52 -5.68 19.61 0.32
CA GLU A 52 -5.60 19.76 -1.14
C GLU A 52 -6.66 18.95 -1.90
N GLY A 53 -7.55 18.24 -1.20
CA GLY A 53 -8.68 17.51 -1.79
C GLY A 53 -8.42 16.02 -2.04
N GLY A 54 -7.29 15.46 -1.58
CA GLY A 54 -7.06 14.03 -1.56
C GLY A 54 -8.07 13.30 -0.67
N ARG A 55 -8.37 12.06 -1.03
CA ARG A 55 -9.30 11.20 -0.29
C ARG A 55 -8.64 9.94 0.27
N ILE A 56 -7.54 9.56 -0.33
CA ILE A 56 -6.76 8.38 0.03
C ILE A 56 -5.34 8.85 0.33
N ILE A 57 -4.75 8.36 1.42
CA ILE A 57 -3.34 8.57 1.77
C ILE A 57 -2.62 7.25 1.55
N ASP A 58 -1.68 7.23 0.60
CA ASP A 58 -0.89 6.04 0.26
C ASP A 58 0.46 6.10 0.99
N VAL A 59 0.63 5.21 1.95
CA VAL A 59 1.79 5.20 2.85
C VAL A 59 2.78 4.13 2.43
N GLY A 60 3.97 4.56 2.00
CA GLY A 60 5.08 3.67 1.66
C GLY A 60 6.28 3.86 2.61
N ALA A 61 6.92 2.77 3.00
CA ALA A 61 8.10 2.79 3.88
C ALA A 61 9.36 2.20 3.22
N PHE A 62 9.25 1.87 1.96
CA PHE A 62 10.30 1.27 1.14
C PHE A 62 10.38 1.99 -0.22
N SER A 63 11.55 2.03 -0.82
CA SER A 63 11.73 2.57 -2.16
C SER A 63 12.06 1.44 -3.14
N THR A 64 11.25 1.30 -4.17
CA THR A 64 11.47 0.36 -5.28
C THR A 64 12.41 0.91 -6.36
N ARG A 65 12.99 2.10 -6.15
CA ARG A 65 13.91 2.73 -7.11
C ARG A 65 15.20 1.91 -7.22
N PRO A 66 15.79 1.80 -8.43
CA PRO A 66 17.09 1.16 -8.60
C PRO A 66 18.15 1.79 -7.67
N GLY A 67 18.84 0.95 -6.89
CA GLY A 67 19.87 1.40 -5.95
C GLY A 67 19.35 1.86 -4.57
N ALA A 68 18.07 1.73 -4.30
CA ALA A 68 17.54 1.95 -2.96
C ALA A 68 18.07 0.88 -1.98
N GLU A 69 18.30 1.27 -0.73
CA GLU A 69 18.71 0.35 0.31
C GLU A 69 17.63 -0.72 0.56
N VAL A 70 18.04 -1.97 0.66
CA VAL A 70 17.13 -3.08 0.97
C VAL A 70 16.74 -2.98 2.44
N VAL A 71 15.46 -2.78 2.68
CA VAL A 71 14.89 -2.69 4.03
C VAL A 71 14.39 -4.07 4.45
N SER A 72 14.67 -4.49 5.69
CA SER A 72 14.11 -5.76 6.21
C SER A 72 12.60 -5.67 6.41
N VAL A 73 11.94 -6.83 6.52
CA VAL A 73 10.49 -6.92 6.80
C VAL A 73 10.15 -6.26 8.13
N GLU A 74 10.99 -6.46 9.13
CA GLU A 74 10.82 -5.89 10.49
C GLU A 74 10.93 -4.38 10.45
N GLU A 75 11.92 -3.86 9.75
CA GLU A 75 12.14 -2.42 9.62
C GLU A 75 11.00 -1.75 8.83
N GLU A 76 10.59 -2.32 7.70
CA GLU A 76 9.44 -1.82 6.93
C GLU A 76 8.17 -1.83 7.78
N THR A 77 7.91 -2.95 8.48
CA THR A 77 6.77 -3.09 9.37
C THR A 77 6.76 -2.00 10.46
N GLU A 78 7.91 -1.73 11.08
CA GLU A 78 8.00 -0.73 12.15
C GLU A 78 7.83 0.70 11.64
N ARG A 79 8.38 1.00 10.46
CA ARG A 79 8.18 2.31 9.78
C ARG A 79 6.71 2.54 9.47
N LEU A 80 6.05 1.56 8.86
CA LEU A 80 4.62 1.62 8.55
C LEU A 80 3.78 1.73 9.81
N ARG A 81 4.09 0.95 10.85
CA ARG A 81 3.37 1.03 12.13
C ARG A 81 3.37 2.46 12.69
N ARG A 82 4.53 3.13 12.69
CA ARG A 82 4.66 4.51 13.19
C ARG A 82 3.92 5.49 12.29
N ALA A 83 4.13 5.41 10.98
CA ALA A 83 3.50 6.31 10.03
C ALA A 83 1.97 6.19 10.07
N LEU A 84 1.44 4.97 10.03
CA LEU A 84 0.01 4.69 10.08
C LEU A 84 -0.64 5.18 11.37
N HIS A 85 0.04 5.04 12.51
CA HIS A 85 -0.43 5.59 13.78
C HIS A 85 -0.57 7.11 13.74
N ILE A 86 0.41 7.81 13.17
CA ILE A 86 0.38 9.27 13.03
C ILE A 86 -0.72 9.68 12.05
N VAL A 87 -0.77 9.06 10.86
CA VAL A 87 -1.78 9.36 9.84
C VAL A 87 -3.20 9.16 10.40
N ARG A 88 -3.44 8.06 11.11
CA ARG A 88 -4.77 7.77 11.67
C ARG A 88 -5.15 8.74 12.79
N ARG A 89 -4.18 9.22 13.58
CA ARG A 89 -4.39 10.25 14.59
C ARG A 89 -4.78 11.58 13.99
N GLU A 90 -4.06 12.02 12.93
CA GLU A 90 -4.27 13.31 12.27
C GLU A 90 -5.53 13.31 11.37
N GLN A 91 -5.76 12.19 10.69
CA GLN A 91 -6.82 12.03 9.70
C GLN A 91 -7.64 10.73 9.98
N PRO A 92 -8.47 10.71 11.03
CA PRO A 92 -9.18 9.49 11.47
C PRO A 92 -10.13 8.91 10.40
N ASP A 93 -10.71 9.77 9.56
CA ASP A 93 -11.68 9.38 8.55
C ASP A 93 -11.08 9.12 7.16
N ALA A 94 -9.79 9.43 6.96
CA ALA A 94 -9.13 9.19 5.68
C ALA A 94 -9.07 7.70 5.35
N ILE A 95 -9.18 7.39 4.06
CA ILE A 95 -8.88 6.05 3.54
C ILE A 95 -7.36 5.92 3.47
N ILE A 96 -6.81 4.87 4.08
CA ILE A 96 -5.38 4.63 4.11
C ILE A 96 -5.03 3.45 3.22
N SER A 97 -4.23 3.70 2.20
CA SER A 97 -3.56 2.70 1.38
C SER A 97 -2.15 2.45 1.90
N VAL A 98 -1.66 1.25 1.77
CA VAL A 98 -0.27 0.90 2.08
C VAL A 98 0.41 0.35 0.84
N ASP A 99 1.51 1.02 0.43
CA ASP A 99 2.39 0.57 -0.64
C ASP A 99 3.37 -0.47 -0.09
N THR A 100 3.10 -1.73 -0.38
CA THR A 100 3.98 -2.86 -0.04
C THR A 100 3.73 -4.04 -0.96
N TYR A 101 4.82 -4.73 -1.32
CA TYR A 101 4.78 -5.98 -2.08
C TYR A 101 4.92 -7.22 -1.19
N ARG A 102 5.04 -7.03 0.13
CA ARG A 102 5.28 -8.11 1.10
C ARG A 102 4.00 -8.56 1.78
N PRO A 103 3.56 -9.82 1.59
CA PRO A 103 2.33 -10.35 2.17
C PRO A 103 2.26 -10.22 3.69
N LEU A 104 3.37 -10.47 4.38
CA LEU A 104 3.43 -10.37 5.85
C LEU A 104 3.25 -8.93 6.33
N VAL A 105 3.84 -7.97 5.63
CA VAL A 105 3.69 -6.53 5.94
C VAL A 105 2.26 -6.08 5.68
N ALA A 106 1.69 -6.42 4.51
CA ALA A 106 0.31 -6.13 4.14
C ALA A 106 -0.67 -6.63 5.21
N ARG A 107 -0.53 -7.89 5.64
CA ARG A 107 -1.35 -8.49 6.69
C ARG A 107 -1.27 -7.70 8.00
N LYS A 108 -0.06 -7.38 8.48
CA LYS A 108 0.11 -6.61 9.72
C LYS A 108 -0.50 -5.21 9.63
N CYS A 109 -0.34 -4.55 8.47
CA CYS A 109 -0.88 -3.21 8.27
C CYS A 109 -2.41 -3.18 8.30
N VAL A 110 -3.07 -4.16 7.70
CA VAL A 110 -4.53 -4.25 7.71
C VAL A 110 -5.04 -4.70 9.09
N GLU A 111 -4.54 -5.83 9.61
CA GLU A 111 -5.08 -6.43 10.83
C GLU A 111 -4.78 -5.63 12.09
N LYS A 112 -3.65 -4.89 12.13
CA LYS A 112 -3.15 -4.27 13.37
C LYS A 112 -2.98 -2.76 13.31
N PHE A 113 -2.73 -2.20 12.12
CA PHE A 113 -2.36 -0.78 12.00
C PHE A 113 -3.41 0.05 11.28
N GLY A 114 -4.53 -0.57 10.86
CA GLY A 114 -5.70 0.13 10.33
C GLY A 114 -5.55 0.61 8.89
N ALA A 115 -4.77 -0.10 8.07
CA ALA A 115 -4.77 0.10 6.63
C ALA A 115 -6.07 -0.43 6.01
N ASP A 116 -6.56 0.25 4.99
CA ASP A 116 -7.84 -0.01 4.34
C ASP A 116 -7.68 -0.61 2.93
N ILE A 117 -6.56 -0.34 2.27
CA ILE A 117 -6.24 -0.74 0.89
C ILE A 117 -4.80 -1.23 0.86
N ILE A 118 -4.51 -2.22 0.04
CA ILE A 118 -3.14 -2.62 -0.31
C ILE A 118 -2.84 -2.16 -1.74
N ASN A 119 -1.75 -1.42 -1.89
CA ASN A 119 -1.19 -0.98 -3.16
C ASN A 119 0.09 -1.79 -3.43
N ASP A 120 0.06 -2.65 -4.46
CA ASP A 120 1.17 -3.53 -4.81
C ASP A 120 1.72 -3.19 -6.19
N VAL A 121 2.96 -2.71 -6.21
CA VAL A 121 3.69 -2.33 -7.42
C VAL A 121 4.48 -3.50 -8.04
N SER A 122 4.29 -4.73 -7.53
CA SER A 122 5.07 -5.91 -7.93
C SER A 122 4.29 -6.97 -8.72
N GLU A 123 3.03 -6.69 -9.10
CA GLU A 123 2.15 -7.66 -9.79
C GLU A 123 2.02 -8.97 -8.99
N GLY A 124 1.68 -8.88 -7.69
CA GLY A 124 1.55 -10.03 -6.80
C GLY A 124 2.88 -10.71 -6.44
N GLY A 125 3.99 -10.00 -6.59
CA GLY A 125 5.33 -10.55 -6.35
C GLY A 125 5.91 -11.33 -7.52
N LEU A 126 5.28 -11.28 -8.69
CA LEU A 126 5.73 -12.02 -9.89
C LEU A 126 6.96 -11.41 -10.55
N THR A 127 7.35 -10.22 -10.15
CA THR A 127 8.45 -9.52 -10.80
C THR A 127 9.72 -9.52 -9.98
N GLY A 128 10.80 -9.88 -10.61
CA GLY A 128 12.15 -9.76 -10.07
C GLY A 128 12.62 -8.32 -9.78
N ILE A 129 11.70 -7.36 -9.70
CA ILE A 129 12.01 -5.97 -9.35
C ILE A 129 12.59 -5.88 -7.94
N VAL A 130 12.19 -6.77 -7.05
CA VAL A 130 12.48 -6.65 -5.61
C VAL A 130 13.33 -7.80 -5.07
N GLY A 131 13.94 -8.62 -5.92
CA GLY A 131 14.86 -9.67 -5.47
C GLY A 131 14.20 -10.82 -4.67
N GLN A 132 14.97 -11.80 -4.37
CA GLN A 132 14.65 -13.17 -3.97
C GLN A 132 13.69 -13.43 -2.77
N ALA A 133 13.25 -12.42 -2.05
CA ALA A 133 12.60 -12.61 -0.75
C ALA A 133 11.07 -12.85 -0.79
N ILE A 134 10.41 -12.69 -1.95
CA ILE A 134 8.95 -12.63 -2.03
C ILE A 134 8.28 -13.99 -1.75
N HIS A 135 8.91 -15.07 -2.16
CA HIS A 135 8.34 -16.42 -2.02
C HIS A 135 8.38 -17.00 -0.60
N GLU A 136 9.27 -16.48 0.26
CA GLU A 136 9.41 -16.96 1.64
C GLU A 136 8.32 -16.41 2.57
N GLU A 137 7.64 -15.31 2.19
CA GLU A 137 6.67 -14.60 3.04
C GLU A 137 5.20 -14.94 2.74
N GLY A 138 4.94 -15.77 1.75
CA GLY A 138 3.60 -16.17 1.30
C GLY A 138 3.21 -15.56 -0.05
N ASP A 139 1.95 -15.71 -0.41
CA ASP A 139 1.36 -15.25 -1.66
C ASP A 139 0.52 -13.99 -1.41
N MET A 140 0.74 -12.93 -2.21
CA MET A 140 0.03 -11.67 -2.03
C MET A 140 -1.45 -11.81 -2.39
N PHE A 141 -1.81 -12.53 -3.45
CA PHE A 141 -3.20 -12.71 -3.85
C PHE A 141 -4.01 -13.48 -2.79
N GLU A 142 -3.43 -14.56 -2.23
CA GLU A 142 -4.05 -15.25 -1.10
C GLU A 142 -4.19 -14.36 0.13
N THR A 143 -3.19 -13.51 0.37
CA THR A 143 -3.19 -12.61 1.52
C THR A 143 -4.29 -11.57 1.38
N VAL A 144 -4.40 -10.86 0.26
CA VAL A 144 -5.41 -9.81 0.07
C VAL A 144 -6.82 -10.38 0.01
N ALA A 145 -7.00 -11.57 -0.59
CA ALA A 145 -8.28 -12.27 -0.59
C ALA A 145 -8.73 -12.60 0.84
N LYS A 146 -7.85 -13.14 1.68
CA LYS A 146 -8.15 -13.42 3.11
C LYS A 146 -8.43 -12.17 3.91
N LEU A 147 -7.78 -11.05 3.59
CA LEU A 147 -7.99 -9.77 4.28
C LEU A 147 -9.31 -9.10 3.87
N GLY A 148 -9.83 -9.39 2.68
CA GLY A 148 -11.07 -8.82 2.15
C GLY A 148 -11.02 -7.30 1.97
N VAL A 149 -9.83 -6.75 1.65
CA VAL A 149 -9.62 -5.32 1.40
C VAL A 149 -9.45 -5.04 -0.08
N PRO A 150 -9.74 -3.82 -0.56
CA PRO A 150 -9.41 -3.42 -1.92
C PRO A 150 -7.91 -3.57 -2.20
N TYR A 151 -7.60 -4.01 -3.41
CA TYR A 151 -6.25 -4.26 -3.85
C TYR A 151 -5.96 -3.49 -5.14
N ILE A 152 -4.91 -2.68 -5.12
CA ILE A 152 -4.41 -1.98 -6.30
C ILE A 152 -3.30 -2.83 -6.89
N LEU A 153 -3.59 -3.44 -8.02
CA LEU A 153 -2.70 -4.32 -8.75
C LEU A 153 -2.03 -3.55 -9.90
N MET A 154 -0.72 -3.36 -9.81
CA MET A 154 0.06 -2.76 -10.88
C MET A 154 0.64 -3.83 -11.79
N SER A 155 0.51 -3.68 -13.11
CA SER A 155 1.22 -4.53 -14.05
C SER A 155 2.63 -4.04 -14.33
N VAL A 156 3.55 -4.98 -14.41
CA VAL A 156 4.96 -4.74 -14.77
C VAL A 156 5.30 -5.31 -16.15
N GLN A 157 4.29 -5.72 -16.91
CA GLN A 157 4.47 -6.34 -18.23
C GLN A 157 4.92 -5.31 -19.27
N PRO A 158 5.85 -5.68 -20.17
CA PRO A 158 6.46 -4.73 -21.11
C PRO A 158 5.52 -4.32 -22.25
N THR A 159 4.43 -5.02 -22.48
CA THR A 159 3.49 -4.72 -23.56
C THR A 159 2.04 -4.72 -23.08
N LEU A 160 1.19 -3.88 -23.69
CA LEU A 160 -0.24 -3.82 -23.40
C LEU A 160 -0.93 -5.18 -23.57
N LYS A 161 -0.53 -5.95 -24.58
CA LYS A 161 -1.10 -7.29 -24.81
C LYS A 161 -0.80 -8.24 -23.66
N GLN A 162 0.44 -8.28 -23.19
CA GLN A 162 0.83 -9.11 -22.04
C GLN A 162 0.15 -8.64 -20.76
N MET A 163 0.10 -7.33 -20.53
CA MET A 163 -0.61 -6.74 -19.40
C MET A 163 -2.08 -7.18 -19.37
N MET A 164 -2.80 -7.07 -20.48
CA MET A 164 -4.21 -7.48 -20.54
C MET A 164 -4.41 -8.97 -20.31
N MET A 165 -3.53 -9.81 -20.85
CA MET A 165 -3.60 -11.25 -20.66
C MET A 165 -3.34 -11.64 -19.21
N ASN A 166 -2.32 -11.06 -18.58
CA ASN A 166 -1.97 -11.32 -17.19
C ASN A 166 -3.07 -10.84 -16.24
N PHE A 167 -3.53 -9.60 -16.40
CA PHE A 167 -4.62 -9.08 -15.59
C PHE A 167 -5.89 -9.94 -15.65
N ALA A 168 -6.23 -10.48 -16.82
CA ALA A 168 -7.38 -11.38 -16.92
C ALA A 168 -7.21 -12.64 -16.07
N ALA A 169 -6.01 -13.24 -16.07
CA ALA A 169 -5.71 -14.41 -15.27
C ALA A 169 -5.63 -14.09 -13.76
N GLU A 170 -5.00 -12.98 -13.41
CA GLU A 170 -4.82 -12.53 -12.02
C GLU A 170 -6.14 -12.14 -11.37
N VAL A 171 -6.98 -11.39 -12.08
CA VAL A 171 -8.33 -11.06 -11.62
C VAL A 171 -9.19 -12.32 -11.46
N GLN A 172 -9.05 -13.29 -12.37
CA GLN A 172 -9.76 -14.56 -12.21
C GLN A 172 -9.26 -15.32 -10.98
N ARG A 173 -7.94 -15.39 -10.78
CA ARG A 173 -7.35 -16.01 -9.57
C ARG A 173 -7.84 -15.35 -8.29
N LEU A 174 -7.87 -14.02 -8.22
CA LEU A 174 -8.38 -13.29 -7.06
C LEU A 174 -9.86 -13.62 -6.79
N ARG A 175 -10.69 -13.72 -7.84
CA ARG A 175 -12.10 -14.13 -7.72
C ARG A 175 -12.26 -15.56 -7.22
N ASP A 176 -11.39 -16.47 -7.63
CA ASP A 176 -11.42 -17.88 -7.22
C ASP A 176 -10.98 -18.04 -5.74
N LEU A 177 -10.21 -17.10 -5.22
CA LEU A 177 -9.76 -17.06 -3.83
C LEU A 177 -10.81 -16.45 -2.87
N GLY A 178 -11.80 -15.74 -3.38
CA GLY A 178 -12.86 -15.06 -2.61
C GLY A 178 -12.90 -13.59 -2.83
#